data_b6b7128c068cefb8b333d7431d07cdee
#
_entry.id   b6b7128c068cefb8b333d7431d07cdee
#
_cell.length_a   1.000
_cell.length_b   1.000
_cell.length_c   1.000
_cell.angle_alpha   90.00
_cell.angle_beta   90.00
_cell.angle_gamma   90.00
#
_symmetry.space_group_name_H-M   'P 1'
#
loop_
_entity.id
_entity.type
_entity.pdbx_description
1 polymer ?
#
loop_
_entity_poly.entity_id
_entity_poly.type
_entity_poly.pdbx_seq_one_letter_code
_entity_poly.pdbx_strand_id
1 'polypeptide(L)'
;MQAVVDAAIEKFGRIDVLVNNAQASASGVTLADHTTDQFDLAIYSGLYATFYYMQACYPYLKETKGSVINFASGAGLFGNYGQCAYAAAKEGIRGMSRVAATEWGPDGINVNVVCPLAWTAALENFQEQYPEAFEANVHMPPMGHYGDVEKEIGRVVVQLANPDFKFMSGETLTLEGGMGQRP
;
A
#
# COMPACT_ATOMS: atom_id res chain seq x y z
N MET A 1 -10.81 -14.18 -3.27
CA MET A 1 -9.87 -13.46 -4.15
C MET A 1 -9.91 -13.97 -5.58
N GLN A 2 -9.81 -15.28 -5.83
CA GLN A 2 -9.90 -15.82 -7.21
C GLN A 2 -11.16 -15.34 -7.94
N ALA A 3 -12.34 -15.41 -7.32
CA ALA A 3 -13.59 -14.96 -7.95
C ALA A 3 -13.58 -13.49 -8.44
N VAL A 4 -12.80 -12.60 -7.80
CA VAL A 4 -12.66 -11.20 -8.25
C VAL A 4 -11.80 -11.13 -9.51
N VAL A 5 -10.73 -11.93 -9.56
CA VAL A 5 -9.86 -12.03 -10.74
C VAL A 5 -10.64 -12.62 -11.91
N ASP A 6 -11.38 -13.72 -11.68
CA ASP A 6 -12.19 -14.38 -12.68
C ASP A 6 -13.25 -13.43 -13.26
N ALA A 7 -13.93 -12.65 -12.40
CA ALA A 7 -14.91 -11.65 -12.86
C ALA A 7 -14.27 -10.53 -13.69
N ALA A 8 -13.05 -10.12 -13.36
CA ALA A 8 -12.32 -9.13 -14.16
C ALA A 8 -11.96 -9.70 -15.54
N ILE A 9 -11.49 -10.93 -15.59
CA ILE A 9 -11.13 -11.62 -16.84
C ILE A 9 -12.38 -11.88 -17.68
N GLU A 10 -13.48 -12.35 -17.07
CA GLU A 10 -14.75 -12.55 -17.78
C GLU A 10 -15.24 -11.26 -18.43
N LYS A 11 -15.11 -10.14 -17.71
CA LYS A 11 -15.63 -8.85 -18.18
C LYS A 11 -14.72 -8.14 -19.18
N PHE A 12 -13.39 -8.17 -18.96
CA PHE A 12 -12.43 -7.34 -19.69
C PHE A 12 -11.43 -8.14 -20.53
N GLY A 13 -11.33 -9.46 -20.34
CA GLY A 13 -10.44 -10.36 -21.07
C GLY A 13 -8.95 -10.24 -20.70
N ARG A 14 -8.57 -9.28 -19.84
CA ARG A 14 -7.18 -8.98 -19.49
C ARG A 14 -7.04 -8.24 -18.16
N ILE A 15 -5.83 -8.29 -17.60
CA ILE A 15 -5.41 -7.45 -16.46
C ILE A 15 -4.08 -6.80 -16.83
N ASP A 16 -4.05 -5.48 -16.82
CA ASP A 16 -2.86 -4.69 -17.12
C ASP A 16 -2.19 -4.14 -15.86
N VAL A 17 -3.00 -3.86 -14.83
CA VAL A 17 -2.55 -3.25 -13.59
C VAL A 17 -3.24 -3.90 -12.40
N LEU A 18 -2.45 -4.28 -11.41
CA LEU A 18 -2.93 -4.68 -10.09
C LEU A 18 -2.57 -3.61 -9.08
N VAL A 19 -3.58 -3.06 -8.40
CA VAL A 19 -3.40 -2.12 -7.27
C VAL A 19 -3.87 -2.79 -5.98
N ASN A 20 -2.96 -3.08 -5.07
CA ASN A 20 -3.25 -3.64 -3.74
C ASN A 20 -3.25 -2.51 -2.71
N ASN A 21 -4.41 -1.94 -2.42
CA ASN A 21 -4.59 -0.82 -1.50
C ASN A 21 -5.38 -1.19 -0.23
N ALA A 22 -6.39 -2.07 -0.37
CA ALA A 22 -7.33 -2.36 0.71
C ALA A 22 -6.65 -3.09 1.89
N GLN A 23 -6.86 -2.59 3.10
CA GLN A 23 -6.41 -3.22 4.35
C GLN A 23 -7.27 -2.72 5.52
N ALA A 24 -7.46 -3.57 6.54
CA ALA A 24 -7.98 -3.21 7.85
C ALA A 24 -6.88 -3.40 8.91
N SER A 25 -6.95 -2.65 10.00
CA SER A 25 -6.02 -2.78 11.13
C SER A 25 -6.63 -2.24 12.42
N ALA A 26 -6.14 -2.72 13.56
CA ALA A 26 -6.39 -2.14 14.87
C ALA A 26 -5.23 -1.18 15.21
N SER A 27 -5.40 0.10 14.87
CA SER A 27 -4.42 1.14 15.15
C SER A 27 -4.58 1.72 16.56
N GLY A 28 -3.50 2.26 17.14
CA GLY A 28 -3.51 2.88 18.47
C GLY A 28 -3.27 1.91 19.63
N VAL A 29 -3.10 0.61 19.35
CA VAL A 29 -2.83 -0.43 20.38
C VAL A 29 -1.32 -0.65 20.46
N THR A 30 -0.77 -0.63 21.68
CA THR A 30 0.68 -0.88 21.90
C THR A 30 1.05 -2.33 21.58
N LEU A 31 2.31 -2.59 21.31
CA LEU A 31 2.79 -3.96 21.06
C LEU A 31 2.48 -4.90 22.24
N ALA A 32 2.61 -4.40 23.48
CA ALA A 32 2.36 -5.20 24.68
C ALA A 32 0.89 -5.59 24.87
N ASP A 33 -0.02 -4.76 24.42
CA ASP A 33 -1.47 -4.92 24.58
C ASP A 33 -2.15 -5.50 23.35
N HIS A 34 -1.41 -5.73 22.26
CA HIS A 34 -1.94 -6.22 20.98
C HIS A 34 -2.42 -7.67 21.11
N THR A 35 -3.68 -7.92 20.79
CA THR A 35 -4.18 -9.29 20.74
C THR A 35 -3.81 -9.98 19.44
N THR A 36 -3.80 -11.33 19.46
CA THR A 36 -3.57 -12.11 18.22
C THR A 36 -4.60 -11.78 17.14
N ASP A 37 -5.88 -11.63 17.51
CA ASP A 37 -6.94 -11.30 16.54
C ASP A 37 -6.71 -9.93 15.87
N GLN A 38 -6.25 -8.94 16.62
CA GLN A 38 -5.90 -7.62 16.07
C GLN A 38 -4.67 -7.69 15.15
N PHE A 39 -3.69 -8.51 15.51
CA PHE A 39 -2.52 -8.75 14.68
C PHE A 39 -2.91 -9.45 13.38
N ASP A 40 -3.68 -10.54 13.49
CA ASP A 40 -4.15 -11.34 12.36
C ASP A 40 -5.02 -10.52 11.41
N LEU A 41 -5.87 -9.62 11.93
CA LEU A 41 -6.67 -8.71 11.09
C LEU A 41 -5.79 -7.95 10.08
N ALA A 42 -4.69 -7.35 10.53
CA ALA A 42 -3.80 -6.59 9.67
C ALA A 42 -3.01 -7.51 8.71
N ILE A 43 -2.55 -8.67 9.20
CA ILE A 43 -1.78 -9.62 8.39
C ILE A 43 -2.67 -10.24 7.30
N TYR A 44 -3.87 -10.72 7.63
CA TYR A 44 -4.74 -11.37 6.65
C TYR A 44 -5.35 -10.38 5.65
N SER A 45 -5.80 -9.21 6.12
CA SER A 45 -6.41 -8.21 5.23
C SER A 45 -5.39 -7.45 4.37
N GLY A 46 -4.15 -7.33 4.83
CA GLY A 46 -3.08 -6.62 4.14
C GLY A 46 -2.11 -7.55 3.42
N LEU A 47 -1.24 -8.21 4.18
CA LEU A 47 -0.12 -8.99 3.63
C LEU A 47 -0.60 -10.21 2.84
N TYR A 48 -1.43 -11.05 3.43
CA TYR A 48 -1.95 -12.24 2.74
C TYR A 48 -2.85 -11.86 1.56
N ALA A 49 -3.70 -10.84 1.69
CA ALA A 49 -4.53 -10.39 0.60
C ALA A 49 -3.67 -9.94 -0.61
N THR A 50 -2.63 -9.12 -0.36
CA THR A 50 -1.68 -8.71 -1.38
C THR A 50 -1.00 -9.91 -2.03
N PHE A 51 -0.49 -10.85 -1.23
CA PHE A 51 0.15 -12.07 -1.71
C PHE A 51 -0.77 -12.87 -2.65
N TYR A 52 -2.01 -13.13 -2.24
CA TYR A 52 -2.95 -13.92 -3.03
C TYR A 52 -3.38 -13.22 -4.32
N TYR A 53 -3.62 -11.90 -4.30
CA TYR A 53 -3.94 -11.16 -5.52
C TYR A 53 -2.75 -11.11 -6.49
N MET A 54 -1.54 -10.96 -5.99
CA MET A 54 -0.34 -11.03 -6.81
C MET A 54 -0.21 -12.39 -7.51
N GLN A 55 -0.37 -13.50 -6.77
CA GLN A 55 -0.35 -14.85 -7.36
C GLN A 55 -1.46 -15.06 -8.39
N ALA A 56 -2.70 -14.68 -8.06
CA ALA A 56 -3.85 -14.91 -8.94
C ALA A 56 -3.80 -14.06 -10.22
N CYS A 57 -3.23 -12.85 -10.15
CA CYS A 57 -3.09 -11.96 -11.29
C CYS A 57 -1.84 -12.23 -12.14
N TYR A 58 -0.83 -12.93 -11.60
CA TYR A 58 0.46 -13.13 -12.27
C TYR A 58 0.35 -13.64 -13.71
N PRO A 59 -0.41 -14.71 -14.04
CA PRO A 59 -0.47 -15.22 -15.41
C PRO A 59 -0.99 -14.16 -16.40
N TYR A 60 -1.95 -13.35 -16.01
CA TYR A 60 -2.52 -12.30 -16.84
C TYR A 60 -1.60 -11.08 -16.96
N LEU A 61 -0.94 -10.71 -15.87
CA LEU A 61 0.07 -9.64 -15.88
C LEU A 61 1.29 -10.00 -16.74
N LYS A 62 1.65 -11.28 -16.79
CA LYS A 62 2.71 -11.77 -17.69
C LYS A 62 2.34 -11.60 -19.16
N GLU A 63 1.12 -11.91 -19.55
CA GLU A 63 0.63 -11.74 -20.92
C GLU A 63 0.62 -10.27 -21.36
N THR A 64 0.22 -9.36 -20.46
CA THR A 64 0.11 -7.92 -20.73
C THR A 64 1.42 -7.18 -20.50
N LYS A 65 2.44 -7.83 -19.91
CA LYS A 65 3.63 -7.18 -19.34
C LYS A 65 3.20 -6.07 -18.38
N GLY A 66 2.29 -6.40 -17.46
CA GLY A 66 1.55 -5.47 -16.64
C GLY A 66 2.36 -4.79 -15.53
N SER A 67 1.67 -4.06 -14.67
CA SER A 67 2.26 -3.35 -13.53
C SER A 67 1.58 -3.74 -12.22
N VAL A 68 2.35 -3.86 -11.15
CA VAL A 68 1.83 -4.04 -9.79
C VAL A 68 2.19 -2.83 -8.94
N ILE A 69 1.19 -2.27 -8.27
CA ILE A 69 1.36 -1.13 -7.36
C ILE A 69 0.78 -1.53 -6.00
N ASN A 70 1.67 -1.76 -5.05
CA ASN A 70 1.31 -2.16 -3.70
C ASN A 70 1.36 -0.96 -2.75
N PHE A 71 0.40 -0.86 -1.84
CA PHE A 71 0.36 0.20 -0.84
C PHE A 71 1.01 -0.29 0.46
N ALA A 72 2.14 0.32 0.80
CA ALA A 72 2.76 0.23 2.12
C ALA A 72 2.46 1.49 2.95
N SER A 73 3.32 1.85 3.89
CA SER A 73 3.11 3.01 4.76
C SER A 73 4.42 3.51 5.37
N GLY A 74 4.52 4.81 5.58
CA GLY A 74 5.55 5.41 6.43
C GLY A 74 5.54 4.87 7.87
N ALA A 75 4.38 4.42 8.36
CA ALA A 75 4.28 3.81 9.70
C ALA A 75 5.21 2.59 9.88
N GLY A 76 5.38 1.77 8.82
CA GLY A 76 6.35 0.68 8.83
C GLY A 76 7.79 1.16 8.71
N LEU A 77 8.03 2.16 7.85
CA LEU A 77 9.36 2.72 7.62
C LEU A 77 9.97 3.37 8.85
N PHE A 78 9.15 4.04 9.67
CA PHE A 78 9.59 4.88 10.78
C PHE A 78 9.20 4.34 12.16
N GLY A 79 8.46 3.23 12.23
CA GLY A 79 8.07 2.60 13.49
C GLY A 79 7.09 3.43 14.31
N ASN A 80 6.00 3.87 13.71
CA ASN A 80 5.03 4.72 14.37
C ASN A 80 4.38 4.01 15.58
N TYR A 81 4.24 4.75 16.68
CA TYR A 81 3.62 4.28 17.91
C TYR A 81 2.20 3.72 17.65
N GLY A 82 1.87 2.60 18.31
CA GLY A 82 0.54 1.98 18.21
C GLY A 82 0.21 1.35 16.86
N GLN A 83 1.20 1.10 15.99
CA GLN A 83 1.00 0.58 14.63
C GLN A 83 1.64 -0.80 14.40
N CYS A 84 1.87 -1.59 15.45
CA CYS A 84 2.64 -2.83 15.38
C CYS A 84 2.19 -3.78 14.25
N ALA A 85 0.95 -4.25 14.27
CA ALA A 85 0.44 -5.20 13.28
C ALA A 85 0.37 -4.58 11.88
N TYR A 86 -0.04 -3.31 11.80
CA TYR A 86 -0.10 -2.56 10.55
C TYR A 86 1.30 -2.41 9.92
N ALA A 87 2.28 -1.97 10.72
CA ALA A 87 3.67 -1.83 10.29
C ALA A 87 4.26 -3.18 9.83
N ALA A 88 4.01 -4.27 10.57
CA ALA A 88 4.46 -5.61 10.19
C ALA A 88 3.89 -6.03 8.83
N ALA A 89 2.58 -5.84 8.60
CA ALA A 89 1.94 -6.13 7.32
C ALA A 89 2.54 -5.28 6.18
N LYS A 90 2.71 -3.97 6.41
CA LYS A 90 3.21 -3.03 5.38
C LYS A 90 4.69 -3.26 5.03
N GLU A 91 5.54 -3.61 5.99
CA GLU A 91 6.93 -4.00 5.72
C GLU A 91 7.01 -5.38 5.04
N GLY A 92 6.14 -6.33 5.40
CA GLY A 92 5.99 -7.59 4.69
C GLY A 92 5.63 -7.39 3.20
N ILE A 93 4.68 -6.49 2.91
CA ILE A 93 4.31 -6.11 1.54
C ILE A 93 5.51 -5.51 0.80
N ARG A 94 6.29 -4.62 1.43
CA ARG A 94 7.49 -4.04 0.81
C ARG A 94 8.55 -5.09 0.50
N GLY A 95 8.81 -6.00 1.45
CA GLY A 95 9.76 -7.11 1.26
C GLY A 95 9.35 -7.99 0.09
N MET A 96 8.10 -8.45 0.07
CA MET A 96 7.53 -9.27 -0.99
C MET A 96 7.55 -8.56 -2.36
N SER A 97 7.26 -7.28 -2.39
CA SER A 97 7.27 -6.49 -3.64
C SER A 97 8.65 -6.43 -4.28
N ARG A 98 9.73 -6.30 -3.49
CA ARG A 98 11.11 -6.33 -4.01
C ARG A 98 11.48 -7.69 -4.59
N VAL A 99 11.06 -8.78 -3.93
CA VAL A 99 11.26 -10.13 -4.47
C VAL A 99 10.51 -10.30 -5.79
N ALA A 100 9.25 -9.92 -5.84
CA ALA A 100 8.45 -9.99 -7.06
C ALA A 100 9.02 -9.14 -8.19
N ALA A 101 9.53 -7.94 -7.90
CA ALA A 101 10.19 -7.10 -8.90
C ALA A 101 11.40 -7.81 -9.55
N THR A 102 12.15 -8.58 -8.77
CA THR A 102 13.30 -9.35 -9.27
C THR A 102 12.84 -10.56 -10.07
N GLU A 103 11.88 -11.34 -9.55
CA GLU A 103 11.43 -12.60 -10.16
C GLU A 103 10.60 -12.37 -11.43
N TRP A 104 9.77 -11.32 -11.47
CA TRP A 104 8.83 -11.03 -12.56
C TRP A 104 9.38 -10.04 -13.59
N GLY A 105 10.53 -9.42 -13.32
CA GLY A 105 11.22 -8.55 -14.26
C GLY A 105 11.50 -9.19 -15.62
N PRO A 106 11.98 -10.45 -15.70
CA PRO A 106 12.16 -11.16 -16.97
C PRO A 106 10.87 -11.34 -17.79
N ASP A 107 9.71 -11.35 -17.14
CA ASP A 107 8.40 -11.41 -17.78
C ASP A 107 7.87 -10.03 -18.22
N GLY A 108 8.63 -8.97 -17.98
CA GLY A 108 8.26 -7.59 -18.31
C GLY A 108 7.27 -6.95 -17.34
N ILE A 109 7.06 -7.54 -16.17
CA ILE A 109 6.19 -6.99 -15.11
C ILE A 109 7.03 -6.09 -14.20
N ASN A 110 6.60 -4.86 -13.97
CA ASN A 110 7.19 -4.01 -12.94
C ASN A 110 6.33 -3.98 -11.68
N VAL A 111 7.01 -3.99 -10.53
CA VAL A 111 6.37 -4.02 -9.21
C VAL A 111 6.92 -2.89 -8.36
N ASN A 112 6.06 -1.97 -7.95
CA ASN A 112 6.45 -0.82 -7.13
C ASN A 112 5.55 -0.68 -5.90
N VAL A 113 6.02 0.05 -4.92
CA VAL A 113 5.34 0.30 -3.66
C VAL A 113 5.12 1.80 -3.48
N VAL A 114 3.94 2.17 -3.00
CA VAL A 114 3.59 3.55 -2.62
C VAL A 114 3.35 3.61 -1.12
N CYS A 115 3.96 4.60 -0.46
CA CYS A 115 3.70 4.95 0.94
C CYS A 115 3.06 6.35 0.97
N PRO A 116 1.73 6.47 0.96
CA PRO A 116 1.07 7.77 0.96
C PRO A 116 0.86 8.31 2.37
N LEU A 117 0.89 9.64 2.50
CA LEU A 117 0.36 10.38 3.62
C LEU A 117 -0.80 11.24 3.10
N ALA A 118 -2.03 10.79 3.30
CA ALA A 118 -3.20 11.40 2.72
C ALA A 118 -4.27 11.74 3.76
N TRP A 119 -5.04 12.81 3.50
CA TRP A 119 -6.24 13.10 4.27
C TRP A 119 -7.34 12.12 3.89
N THR A 120 -7.68 11.23 4.79
CA THR A 120 -8.67 10.18 4.56
C THR A 120 -9.84 10.32 5.52
N ALA A 121 -11.01 9.77 5.16
CA ALA A 121 -12.15 9.72 6.06
C ALA A 121 -11.83 9.03 7.41
N ALA A 122 -10.91 8.07 7.42
CA ALA A 122 -10.45 7.44 8.65
C ALA A 122 -9.65 8.41 9.54
N LEU A 123 -8.81 9.25 8.95
CA LEU A 123 -8.04 10.27 9.66
C LEU A 123 -8.95 11.40 10.18
N GLU A 124 -9.91 11.82 9.36
CA GLU A 124 -10.93 12.81 9.73
C GLU A 124 -11.77 12.31 10.92
N ASN A 125 -12.27 11.09 10.86
CA ASN A 125 -12.99 10.46 11.96
C ASN A 125 -12.14 10.31 13.23
N PHE A 126 -10.83 10.03 13.09
CA PHE A 126 -9.91 9.99 14.22
C PHE A 126 -9.74 11.37 14.86
N GLN A 127 -9.64 12.43 14.07
CA GLN A 127 -9.57 13.81 14.55
C GLN A 127 -10.85 14.20 15.33
N GLU A 128 -12.01 13.85 14.80
CA GLU A 128 -13.30 14.15 15.44
C GLU A 128 -13.51 13.41 16.76
N GLN A 129 -13.17 12.11 16.79
CA GLN A 129 -13.39 11.27 17.96
C GLN A 129 -12.32 11.44 19.05
N TYR A 130 -11.09 11.76 18.66
CA TYR A 130 -9.95 11.79 19.57
C TYR A 130 -9.07 13.03 19.34
N PRO A 131 -9.59 14.26 19.49
CA PRO A 131 -8.88 15.49 19.11
C PRO A 131 -7.54 15.67 19.84
N GLU A 132 -7.46 15.36 21.14
CA GLU A 132 -6.21 15.44 21.92
C GLU A 132 -5.16 14.44 21.43
N ALA A 133 -5.58 13.20 21.14
CA ALA A 133 -4.69 12.18 20.60
C ALA A 133 -4.25 12.50 19.17
N PHE A 134 -5.13 13.11 18.37
CA PHE A 134 -4.81 13.60 17.04
C PHE A 134 -3.73 14.69 17.10
N GLU A 135 -3.93 15.72 17.93
CA GLU A 135 -2.97 16.82 18.09
C GLU A 135 -1.59 16.33 18.56
N ALA A 136 -1.57 15.35 19.46
CA ALA A 136 -0.33 14.79 20.00
C ALA A 136 0.45 13.91 19.00
N ASN A 137 -0.23 13.24 18.04
CA ASN A 137 0.38 12.20 17.22
C ASN A 137 0.36 12.49 15.71
N VAL A 138 -0.45 13.43 15.24
CA VAL A 138 -0.57 13.75 13.82
C VAL A 138 0.14 15.06 13.52
N HIS A 139 1.27 14.95 12.82
CA HIS A 139 2.09 16.11 12.48
C HIS A 139 1.93 16.49 11.02
N MET A 140 1.85 17.79 10.78
CA MET A 140 1.75 18.33 9.42
C MET A 140 3.06 18.11 8.66
N PRO A 141 3.00 17.59 7.42
CA PRO A 141 4.20 17.45 6.60
C PRO A 141 4.77 18.80 6.18
N PRO A 142 6.05 18.88 5.75
CA PRO A 142 6.68 20.13 5.30
C PRO A 142 5.93 20.90 4.22
N MET A 143 5.16 20.21 3.35
CA MET A 143 4.32 20.87 2.34
C MET A 143 3.09 21.58 2.93
N GLY A 144 2.82 21.45 4.23
CA GLY A 144 1.77 22.18 4.94
C GLY A 144 0.37 21.58 4.82
N HIS A 145 0.21 20.43 4.19
CA HIS A 145 -1.07 19.71 4.10
C HIS A 145 -0.85 18.22 3.91
N TYR A 146 -1.84 17.42 4.28
CA TYR A 146 -1.94 16.00 3.93
C TYR A 146 -2.42 15.87 2.49
N GLY A 147 -1.86 14.92 1.75
CA GLY A 147 -2.16 14.76 0.33
C GLY A 147 -3.65 14.53 0.06
N ASP A 148 -4.17 15.17 -0.97
CA ASP A 148 -5.49 14.89 -1.53
C ASP A 148 -5.50 13.48 -2.14
N VAL A 149 -6.45 12.64 -1.70
CA VAL A 149 -6.49 11.22 -2.10
C VAL A 149 -6.62 11.00 -3.60
N GLU A 150 -7.32 11.88 -4.32
CA GLU A 150 -7.48 11.80 -5.77
C GLU A 150 -6.33 12.50 -6.50
N LYS A 151 -6.09 13.76 -6.19
CA LYS A 151 -5.23 14.64 -7.00
C LYS A 151 -3.74 14.40 -6.77
N GLU A 152 -3.35 14.05 -5.53
CA GLU A 152 -1.93 13.95 -5.14
C GLU A 152 -1.49 12.51 -4.90
N ILE A 153 -2.43 11.58 -4.62
CA ILE A 153 -2.13 10.17 -4.48
C ILE A 153 -2.62 9.37 -5.70
N GLY A 154 -3.92 9.40 -5.99
CA GLY A 154 -4.53 8.59 -7.04
C GLY A 154 -3.94 8.87 -8.43
N ARG A 155 -3.71 10.13 -8.77
CA ARG A 155 -3.09 10.51 -10.05
C ARG A 155 -1.67 10.01 -10.19
N VAL A 156 -0.88 9.97 -9.12
CA VAL A 156 0.47 9.38 -9.13
C VAL A 156 0.38 7.88 -9.38
N VAL A 157 -0.56 7.18 -8.72
CA VAL A 157 -0.79 5.75 -8.95
C VAL A 157 -1.14 5.46 -10.41
N VAL A 158 -1.98 6.30 -11.03
CA VAL A 158 -2.30 6.19 -12.47
C VAL A 158 -1.05 6.39 -13.33
N GLN A 159 -0.18 7.34 -13.01
CA GLN A 159 1.07 7.53 -13.75
C GLN A 159 2.01 6.34 -13.61
N LEU A 160 2.11 5.72 -12.43
CA LEU A 160 2.93 4.52 -12.22
C LEU A 160 2.48 3.33 -13.08
N ALA A 161 1.24 3.32 -13.53
CA ALA A 161 0.71 2.33 -14.48
C ALA A 161 1.02 2.68 -15.96
N ASN A 162 1.52 3.88 -16.23
CA ASN A 162 1.86 4.31 -17.59
C ASN A 162 3.07 3.54 -18.14
N PRO A 163 3.09 3.14 -19.42
CA PRO A 163 4.24 2.51 -20.07
C PRO A 163 5.57 3.26 -19.91
N ASP A 164 5.54 4.58 -19.76
CA ASP A 164 6.74 5.40 -19.56
C ASP A 164 7.48 5.09 -18.25
N PHE A 165 6.79 4.49 -17.26
CA PHE A 165 7.37 4.08 -15.97
C PHE A 165 7.80 2.61 -15.92
N LYS A 166 7.78 1.88 -17.03
CA LYS A 166 8.05 0.43 -17.05
C LYS A 166 9.45 0.05 -16.56
N PHE A 167 10.45 0.92 -16.72
CA PHE A 167 11.81 0.64 -16.24
C PHE A 167 11.98 0.84 -14.73
N MET A 168 11.00 1.47 -14.08
CA MET A 168 10.98 1.61 -12.62
C MET A 168 10.34 0.37 -12.00
N SER A 169 11.12 -0.42 -11.26
CA SER A 169 10.65 -1.64 -10.58
C SER A 169 11.45 -1.87 -9.30
N GLY A 170 10.78 -2.35 -8.26
CA GLY A 170 11.35 -2.58 -6.93
C GLY A 170 11.41 -1.35 -6.04
N GLU A 171 10.91 -0.21 -6.50
CA GLU A 171 10.98 1.05 -5.78
C GLU A 171 9.90 1.19 -4.70
N THR A 172 10.23 1.96 -3.68
CA THR A 172 9.26 2.45 -2.69
C THR A 172 9.20 3.97 -2.77
N LEU A 173 8.07 4.46 -3.26
CA LEU A 173 7.81 5.90 -3.41
C LEU A 173 7.04 6.41 -2.19
N THR A 174 7.59 7.39 -1.51
CA THR A 174 6.90 8.11 -0.44
C THR A 174 6.18 9.31 -1.02
N LEU A 175 4.86 9.36 -0.86
CA LEU A 175 4.00 10.47 -1.23
C LEU A 175 3.52 11.15 0.07
N GLU A 176 4.44 11.80 0.76
CA GLU A 176 4.28 12.22 2.16
C GLU A 176 4.62 13.71 2.38
N GLY A 177 4.57 14.52 1.33
CA GLY A 177 4.75 15.97 1.44
C GLY A 177 6.06 16.41 2.09
N GLY A 178 7.14 15.59 1.95
CA GLY A 178 8.46 15.84 2.53
C GLY A 178 8.67 15.22 3.92
N MET A 179 7.68 14.54 4.51
CA MET A 179 7.85 13.85 5.80
C MET A 179 8.65 12.55 5.67
N GLY A 180 8.48 11.83 4.58
CA GLY A 180 9.07 10.51 4.33
C GLY A 180 10.50 10.55 3.79
N GLN A 181 11.32 11.52 4.19
CA GLN A 181 12.71 11.61 3.75
C GLN A 181 13.52 10.41 4.25
N ARG A 182 14.24 9.78 3.33
CA ARG A 182 15.16 8.68 3.60
C ARG A 182 16.54 9.07 3.08
N PRO A 183 17.62 8.66 3.81
CA PRO A 183 18.96 8.85 3.31
C PRO A 183 19.22 8.04 2.04
#